data_5ab97141fb77b3864e0473bb6e2ea50a
#
_entry.id   5ab97141fb77b3864e0473bb6e2ea50a
#
_cell.length_a   1.000
_cell.length_b   1.000
_cell.length_c   1.000
_cell.angle_alpha   90.00
_cell.angle_beta   90.00
_cell.angle_gamma   90.00
#
_symmetry.space_group_name_H-M   'P 1'
#
loop_
_entity.id
_entity.type
_entity.pdbx_description
1 polymer ?
#
loop_
_entity_poly.entity_id
_entity_poly.type
_entity_poly.pdbx_seq_one_letter_code
_entity_poly.pdbx_strand_id
1 'polypeptide(L)'
;DNPDETGTGEILVKGPNVMLGYYNNESATAQAFKEGWFCTGDLGKLGKDGSLFITGRKKDLIVLSNGKKVFPEEIEALINKIDIVEESMVYEDNDKICAEIVYSKDNMEKNNLATVDDVRSVIEEEIKIINKNLPIYKYIREFSLTDVPLIKTTTQKIKRHEEMKKIKGE
;
A
#
# COMPACT_ATOMS: atom_id res chain seq x y z
N ASP A 1 12.82 14.29 -4.68
CA ASP A 1 12.68 15.05 -5.93
C ASP A 1 11.23 15.51 -6.11
N ASN A 2 11.03 16.74 -6.54
CA ASN A 2 9.74 17.38 -6.83
C ASN A 2 8.65 17.08 -5.77
N PRO A 3 8.83 17.54 -4.51
CA PRO A 3 7.83 17.32 -3.49
C PRO A 3 6.51 18.02 -3.84
N ASP A 4 5.40 17.36 -3.52
CA ASP A 4 4.07 17.93 -3.66
C ASP A 4 3.76 18.93 -2.51
N GLU A 5 2.53 19.45 -2.48
CA GLU A 5 2.08 20.42 -1.47
C GLU A 5 2.19 19.90 -0.02
N THR A 6 2.24 18.55 0.15
CA THR A 6 2.42 17.90 1.46
C THR A 6 3.89 17.73 1.85
N GLY A 7 4.81 18.08 0.94
CA GLY A 7 6.25 17.85 1.07
C GLY A 7 6.68 16.42 0.74
N THR A 8 5.79 15.61 0.13
CA THR A 8 6.11 14.24 -0.29
C THR A 8 6.68 14.22 -1.70
N GLY A 9 7.84 13.63 -1.87
CA GLY A 9 8.51 13.47 -3.16
C GLY A 9 9.24 12.16 -3.29
N GLU A 10 9.77 11.85 -4.49
CA GLU A 10 10.56 10.65 -4.68
C GLU A 10 11.88 10.72 -3.93
N ILE A 11 12.21 9.67 -3.22
CA ILE A 11 13.48 9.55 -2.50
C ILE A 11 14.58 9.25 -3.50
N LEU A 12 15.57 10.14 -3.56
CA LEU A 12 16.78 9.97 -4.37
C LEU A 12 17.97 9.66 -3.49
N VAL A 13 18.84 8.77 -3.92
CA VAL A 13 20.03 8.35 -3.19
C VAL A 13 21.29 8.55 -4.03
N LYS A 14 22.36 9.03 -3.40
CA LYS A 14 23.69 9.13 -4.00
C LYS A 14 24.74 8.75 -2.99
N GLY A 15 25.71 7.92 -3.38
CA GLY A 15 26.79 7.49 -2.50
C GLY A 15 27.54 6.29 -3.05
N PRO A 16 28.63 5.88 -2.41
CA PRO A 16 29.48 4.78 -2.88
C PRO A 16 28.81 3.40 -2.79
N ASN A 17 27.71 3.29 -2.07
CA ASN A 17 26.89 2.09 -1.91
C ASN A 17 25.80 1.93 -2.99
N VAL A 18 25.64 2.95 -3.86
CA VAL A 18 24.68 2.89 -4.97
C VAL A 18 25.30 2.11 -6.12
N MET A 19 24.50 1.26 -6.76
CA MET A 19 24.92 0.46 -7.93
C MET A 19 25.40 1.35 -9.06
N LEU A 20 26.27 0.82 -9.92
CA LEU A 20 26.70 1.49 -11.15
C LEU A 20 25.63 1.44 -12.25
N GLY A 21 24.76 0.44 -12.23
CA GLY A 21 23.71 0.21 -13.20
C GLY A 21 23.22 -1.23 -13.21
N TYR A 22 22.23 -1.51 -14.04
CA TYR A 22 21.74 -2.87 -14.30
C TYR A 22 22.63 -3.59 -15.31
N TYR A 23 23.01 -4.82 -15.02
CA TYR A 23 23.86 -5.63 -15.88
C TYR A 23 23.23 -5.82 -17.27
N ASN A 24 23.96 -5.48 -18.32
CA ASN A 24 23.52 -5.55 -19.72
C ASN A 24 22.14 -4.91 -20.00
N ASN A 25 21.77 -3.86 -19.26
CA ASN A 25 20.50 -3.16 -19.45
C ASN A 25 20.68 -1.63 -19.29
N GLU A 26 21.21 -1.01 -20.36
CA GLU A 26 21.47 0.42 -20.39
C GLU A 26 20.18 1.26 -20.28
N SER A 27 19.08 0.79 -20.90
CA SER A 27 17.80 1.47 -20.85
C SER A 27 17.23 1.53 -19.43
N ALA A 28 17.24 0.40 -18.71
CA ALA A 28 16.81 0.38 -17.31
C ALA A 28 17.75 1.21 -16.43
N THR A 29 19.05 1.21 -16.72
CA THR A 29 20.04 2.03 -16.01
C THR A 29 19.74 3.52 -16.20
N ALA A 30 19.51 3.97 -17.43
CA ALA A 30 19.18 5.37 -17.72
C ALA A 30 17.90 5.83 -17.04
N GLN A 31 16.90 4.95 -16.92
CA GLN A 31 15.64 5.24 -16.22
C GLN A 31 15.79 5.26 -14.70
N ALA A 32 16.76 4.51 -14.16
CA ALA A 32 16.98 4.42 -12.72
C ALA A 32 17.78 5.59 -12.14
N PHE A 33 18.39 6.44 -13.00
CA PHE A 33 19.20 7.57 -12.54
C PHE A 33 18.70 8.90 -13.11
N LYS A 34 18.70 9.92 -12.26
CA LYS A 34 18.42 11.30 -12.64
C LYS A 34 19.58 12.18 -12.15
N GLU A 35 20.33 12.79 -13.06
CA GLU A 35 21.46 13.67 -12.73
C GLU A 35 22.48 13.06 -11.77
N GLY A 36 22.72 11.75 -11.89
CA GLY A 36 23.65 10.99 -11.06
C GLY A 36 23.08 10.58 -9.68
N TRP A 37 21.79 10.80 -9.44
CA TRP A 37 21.07 10.28 -8.29
C TRP A 37 20.25 9.04 -8.67
N PHE A 38 20.31 8.03 -7.84
CA PHE A 38 19.49 6.82 -8.00
C PHE A 38 18.06 7.09 -7.54
N CYS A 39 17.10 6.86 -8.43
CA CYS A 39 15.67 6.95 -8.17
C CYS A 39 15.20 5.65 -7.49
N THR A 40 14.84 5.72 -6.21
CA THR A 40 14.48 4.50 -5.46
C THR A 40 13.11 3.95 -5.83
N GLY A 41 12.26 4.80 -6.41
CA GLY A 41 10.83 4.51 -6.60
C GLY A 41 10.02 4.55 -5.31
N ASP A 42 10.64 4.88 -4.19
CA ASP A 42 9.95 5.12 -2.92
C ASP A 42 9.61 6.61 -2.78
N LEU A 43 8.45 6.89 -2.21
CA LEU A 43 7.99 8.23 -1.89
C LEU A 43 8.17 8.49 -0.39
N GLY A 44 8.53 9.73 -0.06
CA GLY A 44 8.72 10.09 1.33
C GLY A 44 8.78 11.58 1.56
N LYS A 45 8.82 11.98 2.82
CA LYS A 45 8.95 13.36 3.28
C LYS A 45 9.99 13.48 4.38
N LEU A 46 10.60 14.65 4.46
CA LEU A 46 11.49 14.99 5.56
C LEU A 46 10.73 15.63 6.71
N GLY A 47 10.94 15.13 7.91
CA GLY A 47 10.50 15.78 9.14
C GLY A 47 11.32 17.06 9.43
N LYS A 48 10.83 17.88 10.34
CA LYS A 48 11.51 19.13 10.76
C LYS A 48 12.87 18.87 11.42
N ASP A 49 13.03 17.69 11.98
CA ASP A 49 14.27 17.20 12.62
C ASP A 49 15.23 16.52 11.62
N GLY A 50 14.89 16.48 10.34
CA GLY A 50 15.64 15.81 9.29
C GLY A 50 15.36 14.31 9.16
N SER A 51 14.47 13.75 9.95
CA SER A 51 14.04 12.35 9.81
C SER A 51 13.33 12.11 8.48
N LEU A 52 13.66 11.03 7.80
CA LEU A 52 13.01 10.61 6.56
C LEU A 52 11.84 9.66 6.88
N PHE A 53 10.64 10.04 6.45
CA PHE A 53 9.44 9.22 6.55
C PHE A 53 9.09 8.68 5.16
N ILE A 54 9.11 7.35 5.02
CA ILE A 54 8.64 6.68 3.79
C ILE A 54 7.12 6.64 3.83
N THR A 55 6.47 7.10 2.76
CA THR A 55 5.00 7.16 2.64
C THR A 55 4.42 6.07 1.75
N GLY A 56 5.21 5.52 0.83
CA GLY A 56 4.79 4.43 -0.05
C GLY A 56 5.64 4.30 -1.31
N ARG A 57 5.14 3.56 -2.28
CA ARG A 57 5.76 3.35 -3.59
C ARG A 57 5.16 4.25 -4.64
N LYS A 58 6.02 4.86 -5.47
CA LYS A 58 5.59 5.72 -6.60
C LYS A 58 4.66 4.99 -7.57
N LYS A 59 4.96 3.73 -7.87
CA LYS A 59 4.18 2.88 -8.80
C LYS A 59 2.84 2.40 -8.22
N ASP A 60 2.72 2.36 -6.89
CA ASP A 60 1.55 1.87 -6.20
C ASP A 60 0.62 3.03 -5.77
N LEU A 61 1.04 4.29 -6.04
CA LEU A 61 0.28 5.49 -5.75
C LEU A 61 -1.06 5.50 -6.52
N ILE A 62 -2.15 5.58 -5.78
CA ILE A 62 -3.49 5.76 -6.34
C ILE A 62 -3.71 7.26 -6.59
N VAL A 63 -4.14 7.60 -7.80
CA VAL A 63 -4.53 8.97 -8.17
C VAL A 63 -6.00 8.96 -8.54
N LEU A 64 -6.84 9.52 -7.68
CA LEU A 64 -8.29 9.62 -7.88
C LEU A 64 -8.62 10.64 -8.98
N SER A 65 -9.82 10.57 -9.54
CA SER A 65 -10.31 11.45 -10.62
C SER A 65 -10.24 12.93 -10.28
N ASN A 66 -10.35 13.27 -8.98
CA ASN A 66 -10.21 14.63 -8.47
C ASN A 66 -8.75 15.07 -8.25
N GLY A 67 -7.77 14.27 -8.70
CA GLY A 67 -6.34 14.53 -8.55
C GLY A 67 -5.77 14.27 -7.15
N LYS A 68 -6.57 13.78 -6.19
CA LYS A 68 -6.07 13.44 -4.86
C LYS A 68 -5.24 12.17 -4.91
N LYS A 69 -4.12 12.20 -4.20
CA LYS A 69 -3.17 11.08 -4.08
C LYS A 69 -3.47 10.28 -2.81
N VAL A 70 -3.53 8.97 -2.96
CA VAL A 70 -3.72 8.04 -1.84
C VAL A 70 -2.58 7.03 -1.87
N PHE A 71 -1.91 6.87 -0.75
CA PHE A 71 -0.87 5.85 -0.55
C PHE A 71 -1.53 4.61 0.06
N PRO A 72 -1.65 3.50 -0.69
CA PRO A 72 -2.31 2.29 -0.20
C PRO A 72 -1.71 1.79 1.11
N GLU A 73 -0.39 1.86 1.23
CA GLU A 73 0.37 1.37 2.38
C GLU A 73 0.00 2.08 3.69
N GLU A 74 -0.39 3.36 3.63
CA GLU A 74 -0.87 4.10 4.82
C GLU A 74 -2.15 3.48 5.38
N ILE A 75 -3.07 3.10 4.49
CA ILE A 75 -4.37 2.52 4.85
C ILE A 75 -4.19 1.06 5.26
N GLU A 76 -3.40 0.30 4.50
CA GLU A 76 -3.04 -1.09 4.82
C GLU A 76 -2.41 -1.20 6.20
N ALA A 77 -1.52 -0.27 6.56
CA ALA A 77 -0.91 -0.23 7.89
C ALA A 77 -1.93 0.00 9.02
N LEU A 78 -3.09 0.61 8.74
CA LEU A 78 -4.18 0.74 9.70
C LEU A 78 -5.02 -0.53 9.76
N ILE A 79 -5.38 -1.10 8.61
CA ILE A 79 -6.16 -2.34 8.52
C ILE A 79 -5.40 -3.51 9.17
N ASN A 80 -4.10 -3.63 8.92
CA ASN A 80 -3.26 -4.70 9.43
C ASN A 80 -3.01 -4.62 10.96
N LYS A 81 -3.51 -3.59 11.65
CA LYS A 81 -3.52 -3.52 13.13
C LYS A 81 -4.74 -4.21 13.74
N ILE A 82 -5.73 -4.56 12.94
CA ILE A 82 -6.92 -5.27 13.41
C ILE A 82 -6.52 -6.72 13.69
N ASP A 83 -6.73 -7.21 14.89
CA ASP A 83 -6.23 -8.52 15.39
C ASP A 83 -6.60 -9.72 14.51
N ILE A 84 -7.77 -9.66 13.85
CA ILE A 84 -8.24 -10.75 12.99
C ILE A 84 -7.69 -10.68 11.56
N VAL A 85 -7.05 -9.57 11.18
CA VAL A 85 -6.45 -9.40 9.86
C VAL A 85 -5.04 -9.98 9.83
N GLU A 86 -4.76 -10.81 8.84
CA GLU A 86 -3.44 -11.34 8.56
C GLU A 86 -2.67 -10.44 7.61
N GLU A 87 -3.34 -9.99 6.55
CA GLU A 87 -2.80 -9.06 5.57
C GLU A 87 -3.93 -8.37 4.80
N SER A 88 -3.60 -7.24 4.18
CA SER A 88 -4.54 -6.51 3.35
C SER A 88 -3.88 -5.90 2.12
N MET A 89 -4.67 -5.68 1.08
CA MET A 89 -4.28 -4.91 -0.09
C MET A 89 -5.34 -3.85 -0.37
N VAL A 90 -4.92 -2.59 -0.39
CA VAL A 90 -5.79 -1.45 -0.75
C VAL A 90 -5.58 -1.11 -2.22
N TYR A 91 -6.67 -0.90 -2.93
CA TYR A 91 -6.68 -0.60 -4.36
C TYR A 91 -7.80 0.39 -4.71
N GLU A 92 -7.77 0.88 -5.94
CA GLU A 92 -8.83 1.73 -6.48
C GLU A 92 -9.71 0.91 -7.41
N ASP A 93 -11.03 1.05 -7.25
CA ASP A 93 -12.01 0.57 -8.20
C ASP A 93 -13.15 1.59 -8.36
N ASN A 94 -13.43 2.00 -9.60
CA ASN A 94 -14.48 3.00 -9.94
C ASN A 94 -14.37 4.29 -9.09
N ASP A 95 -13.16 4.84 -8.96
CA ASP A 95 -12.83 6.05 -8.18
C ASP A 95 -13.13 5.91 -6.66
N LYS A 96 -13.19 4.68 -6.17
CA LYS A 96 -13.36 4.35 -4.75
C LYS A 96 -12.12 3.65 -4.21
N ILE A 97 -11.79 3.92 -2.97
CA ILE A 97 -10.79 3.13 -2.24
C ILE A 97 -11.45 1.87 -1.72
N CYS A 98 -10.93 0.74 -2.16
CA CYS A 98 -11.37 -0.61 -1.81
C CYS A 98 -10.25 -1.37 -1.10
N ALA A 99 -10.61 -2.41 -0.35
CA ALA A 99 -9.63 -3.26 0.33
C ALA A 99 -9.98 -4.74 0.14
N GLU A 100 -9.00 -5.57 -0.22
CA GLU A 100 -9.04 -7.01 -0.01
C GLU A 100 -8.37 -7.33 1.31
N ILE A 101 -9.07 -8.04 2.18
CA ILE A 101 -8.64 -8.32 3.55
C ILE A 101 -8.58 -9.83 3.75
N VAL A 102 -7.38 -10.32 4.07
CA VAL A 102 -7.18 -11.72 4.45
C VAL A 102 -7.35 -11.82 5.96
N TYR A 103 -8.29 -12.64 6.40
CA TYR A 103 -8.47 -12.91 7.81
C TYR A 103 -7.80 -14.22 8.26
N SER A 104 -7.33 -14.25 9.49
CA SER A 104 -6.72 -15.44 10.08
C SER A 104 -7.76 -16.29 10.80
N LYS A 105 -7.87 -17.59 10.41
CA LYS A 105 -8.74 -18.56 11.13
C LYS A 105 -8.32 -18.75 12.60
N ASP A 106 -7.02 -18.76 12.86
CA ASP A 106 -6.51 -18.88 14.23
C ASP A 106 -6.93 -17.70 15.11
N ASN A 107 -6.97 -16.48 14.50
CA ASN A 107 -7.40 -15.29 15.22
C ASN A 107 -8.93 -15.21 15.34
N MET A 108 -9.69 -15.80 14.41
CA MET A 108 -11.14 -15.96 14.59
C MET A 108 -11.45 -16.74 15.86
N GLU A 109 -10.79 -17.92 16.06
CA GLU A 109 -11.00 -18.75 17.25
C GLU A 109 -10.62 -18.01 18.53
N LYS A 110 -9.50 -17.28 18.55
CA LYS A 110 -9.06 -16.48 19.71
C LYS A 110 -10.06 -15.37 20.08
N ASN A 111 -10.75 -14.83 19.09
CA ASN A 111 -11.74 -13.76 19.29
C ASN A 111 -13.17 -14.29 19.42
N ASN A 112 -13.36 -15.62 19.53
CA ASN A 112 -14.65 -16.31 19.61
C ASN A 112 -15.59 -15.97 18.42
N LEU A 113 -15.03 -15.81 17.22
CA LEU A 113 -15.79 -15.60 15.99
C LEU A 113 -16.03 -16.96 15.32
N ALA A 114 -17.29 -17.30 15.11
CA ALA A 114 -17.66 -18.63 14.60
C ALA A 114 -17.87 -18.63 13.07
N THR A 115 -18.22 -17.50 12.51
CA THR A 115 -18.61 -17.38 11.08
C THR A 115 -17.86 -16.25 10.38
N VAL A 116 -17.85 -16.28 9.04
CA VAL A 116 -17.33 -15.19 8.22
C VAL A 116 -18.16 -13.91 8.39
N ASP A 117 -19.44 -14.03 8.70
CA ASP A 117 -20.32 -12.88 8.97
C ASP A 117 -19.94 -12.18 10.28
N ASP A 118 -19.49 -12.94 11.28
CA ASP A 118 -18.94 -12.36 12.52
C ASP A 118 -17.67 -11.55 12.21
N VAL A 119 -16.76 -12.13 11.40
CA VAL A 119 -15.54 -11.44 10.93
C VAL A 119 -15.90 -10.17 10.19
N ARG A 120 -16.87 -10.23 9.27
CA ARG A 120 -17.33 -9.08 8.50
C ARG A 120 -17.83 -7.97 9.40
N SER A 121 -18.63 -8.31 10.40
CA SER A 121 -19.19 -7.34 11.36
C SER A 121 -18.09 -6.62 12.14
N VAL A 122 -17.07 -7.35 12.60
CA VAL A 122 -15.92 -6.75 13.29
C VAL A 122 -15.13 -5.83 12.36
N ILE A 123 -14.83 -6.30 11.15
CA ILE A 123 -14.09 -5.49 10.17
C ILE A 123 -14.86 -4.22 9.78
N GLU A 124 -16.18 -4.28 9.60
CA GLU A 124 -17.01 -3.11 9.32
C GLU A 124 -16.93 -2.04 10.42
N GLU A 125 -16.97 -2.44 11.68
CA GLU A 125 -16.83 -1.51 12.81
C GLU A 125 -15.44 -0.88 12.87
N GLU A 126 -14.38 -1.68 12.69
CA GLU A 126 -13.01 -1.19 12.66
C GLU A 126 -12.76 -0.25 11.47
N ILE A 127 -13.28 -0.57 10.28
CA ILE A 127 -13.20 0.33 9.12
C ILE A 127 -13.92 1.65 9.39
N LYS A 128 -15.06 1.66 10.07
CA LYS A 128 -15.73 2.91 10.47
C LYS A 128 -14.85 3.75 11.39
N ILE A 129 -14.13 3.11 12.33
CA ILE A 129 -13.18 3.80 13.22
C ILE A 129 -11.99 4.35 12.44
N ILE A 130 -11.39 3.56 11.53
CA ILE A 130 -10.30 3.98 10.65
C ILE A 130 -10.75 5.19 9.81
N ASN A 131 -11.90 5.10 9.15
CA ASN A 131 -12.42 6.17 8.31
C ASN A 131 -12.65 7.49 9.05
N LYS A 132 -13.06 7.47 10.34
CA LYS A 132 -13.21 8.69 11.15
C LYS A 132 -11.90 9.49 11.28
N ASN A 133 -10.75 8.80 11.19
CA ASN A 133 -9.43 9.40 11.32
C ASN A 133 -8.76 9.73 9.96
N LEU A 134 -9.42 9.39 8.86
CA LEU A 134 -8.92 9.65 7.50
C LEU A 134 -9.66 10.85 6.86
N PRO A 135 -9.03 11.53 5.91
CA PRO A 135 -9.76 12.44 5.02
C PRO A 135 -10.78 11.69 4.17
N ILE A 136 -11.90 12.31 3.84
CA ILE A 136 -13.04 11.69 3.12
C ILE A 136 -12.62 10.97 1.82
N TYR A 137 -11.66 11.51 1.08
CA TYR A 137 -11.17 10.93 -0.17
C TYR A 137 -10.33 9.65 0.02
N LYS A 138 -9.87 9.36 1.26
CA LYS A 138 -9.15 8.13 1.64
C LYS A 138 -10.08 7.08 2.28
N TYR A 139 -11.38 7.36 2.42
CA TYR A 139 -12.30 6.42 3.06
C TYR A 139 -12.35 5.10 2.30
N ILE A 140 -12.17 4.01 3.03
CA ILE A 140 -12.43 2.66 2.52
C ILE A 140 -13.95 2.58 2.30
N ARG A 141 -14.35 2.41 1.05
CA ARG A 141 -15.76 2.39 0.64
C ARG A 141 -16.32 0.99 0.54
N GLU A 142 -15.48 0.07 0.11
CA GLU A 142 -15.85 -1.32 -0.11
C GLU A 142 -14.70 -2.21 0.34
N PHE A 143 -15.01 -3.42 0.81
CA PHE A 143 -14.00 -4.42 1.09
C PHE A 143 -14.52 -5.82 0.82
N SER A 144 -13.60 -6.71 0.47
CA SER A 144 -13.78 -8.16 0.34
C SER A 144 -13.02 -8.88 1.44
N LEU A 145 -13.54 -10.04 1.84
CA LEU A 145 -12.90 -10.93 2.81
C LEU A 145 -12.52 -12.25 2.15
N THR A 146 -11.32 -12.70 2.42
CA THR A 146 -10.82 -13.99 1.97
C THR A 146 -9.99 -14.67 3.05
N ASP A 147 -9.94 -16.00 3.05
CA ASP A 147 -9.02 -16.80 3.85
C ASP A 147 -7.83 -17.32 3.03
N VAL A 148 -7.74 -16.87 1.77
CA VAL A 148 -6.66 -17.23 0.85
C VAL A 148 -5.59 -16.14 0.90
N PRO A 149 -4.32 -16.48 1.20
CA PRO A 149 -3.23 -15.50 1.19
C PRO A 149 -3.10 -14.76 -0.13
N LEU A 150 -2.69 -13.49 -0.06
CA LEU A 150 -2.42 -12.67 -1.24
C LEU A 150 -1.21 -13.23 -2.02
N ILE A 151 -1.20 -13.02 -3.33
CA ILE A 151 -0.09 -13.44 -4.20
C ILE A 151 1.15 -12.62 -3.87
N LYS A 152 2.24 -13.30 -3.50
CA LYS A 152 3.49 -12.65 -3.08
C LYS A 152 4.69 -13.09 -3.89
N THR A 153 5.71 -12.26 -3.86
CA THR A 153 7.06 -12.61 -4.33
C THR A 153 7.74 -13.54 -3.32
N THR A 154 8.90 -14.11 -3.71
CA THR A 154 9.77 -14.88 -2.79
C THR A 154 10.25 -14.06 -1.58
N THR A 155 10.26 -12.73 -1.70
CA THR A 155 10.60 -11.80 -0.61
C THR A 155 9.38 -11.28 0.16
N GLN A 156 8.25 -11.99 0.09
CA GLN A 156 7.00 -11.70 0.81
C GLN A 156 6.36 -10.33 0.49
N LYS A 157 6.63 -9.76 -0.69
CA LYS A 157 5.98 -8.53 -1.16
C LYS A 157 4.77 -8.88 -2.01
N ILE A 158 3.63 -8.22 -1.77
CA ILE A 158 2.39 -8.42 -2.53
C ILE A 158 2.61 -8.07 -3.99
N LYS A 159 2.22 -8.99 -4.88
CA LYS A 159 2.20 -8.77 -6.32
C LYS A 159 0.88 -8.12 -6.72
N ARG A 160 0.74 -6.84 -6.42
CA ARG A 160 -0.51 -6.06 -6.59
C ARG A 160 -1.16 -6.26 -7.96
N HIS A 161 -0.36 -6.29 -9.04
CA HIS A 161 -0.90 -6.47 -10.40
C HIS A 161 -1.52 -7.85 -10.62
N GLU A 162 -0.90 -8.91 -10.09
CA GLU A 162 -1.43 -10.28 -10.18
C GLU A 162 -2.67 -10.43 -9.30
N GLU A 163 -2.66 -9.86 -8.10
CA GLU A 163 -3.81 -9.89 -7.19
C GLU A 163 -5.01 -9.12 -7.77
N MET A 164 -4.78 -7.97 -8.40
CA MET A 164 -5.82 -7.21 -9.07
C MET A 164 -6.51 -7.99 -10.21
N LYS A 165 -5.76 -8.79 -10.98
CA LYS A 165 -6.35 -9.67 -11.99
C LYS A 165 -7.27 -10.71 -11.36
N LYS A 166 -6.81 -11.35 -10.28
CA LYS A 166 -7.60 -12.33 -9.52
C LYS A 166 -8.91 -11.69 -8.98
N ILE A 167 -8.83 -10.49 -8.39
CA ILE A 167 -9.99 -9.76 -7.87
C ILE A 167 -10.99 -9.45 -9.00
N LYS A 168 -10.50 -9.08 -10.18
CA LYS A 168 -11.33 -8.76 -11.36
C LYS A 168 -11.81 -9.98 -12.15
N GLY A 169 -11.34 -11.18 -11.80
CA GLY A 169 -11.67 -12.42 -12.48
C GLY A 169 -11.05 -12.57 -13.87
N GLU A 170 -9.86 -11.98 -14.07
CA GLU A 170 -9.07 -12.02 -15.31
C GLU A 170 -7.99 -13.12 -15.28
#